data_3af7d222cddc74ef9454be34114b7513
#
_entry.id   3af7d222cddc74ef9454be34114b7513
#
_cell.length_a   1.000
_cell.length_b   1.000
_cell.length_c   1.000
_cell.angle_alpha   90.00
_cell.angle_beta   90.00
_cell.angle_gamma   90.00
#
_symmetry.space_group_name_H-M   'P 1'
#
loop_
_entity.id
_entity.type
_entity.pdbx_description
1 polymer ?
#
loop_
_entity_poly.entity_id
_entity_poly.type
_entity_poly.pdbx_seq_one_letter_code
_entity_poly.pdbx_strand_id
1 'polypeptide(L)'
;TADTDLTPVDLGSYSSRVTLMTGNAAREAAEKLRDQLLAAAAKKLEASSEDLDARDRRIYLRDDPSRGLAFDEAARLAEAAYGTLVATGSYTPPRRAAKFKGAGVGPTPAYSYSACAVELEVDPETGDVRVDRVWIAHDGGTAINPLLVEGQVEGSIYMGLGEALMEESAFRPHGLHKIPSMLEYKSPTTLETPEITTLLVETRDPEGPFGAKEAGQGPLLPVIPAVANAVYDAVGVRIDEVPITPEKILKALDRKAQGKAPRVGPERLPTVSFPEPIRVPPPWVDPEGRAASAVHEREKPRR
;
A
#
# COMPACT_ATOMS: atom_id res chain seq x y z
N THR A 1 -12.32 15.61 9.39
CA THR A 1 -12.66 14.84 8.21
C THR A 1 -12.38 15.65 6.95
N ALA A 2 -11.34 15.35 6.20
CA ALA A 2 -11.05 15.85 4.85
C ALA A 2 -11.39 17.35 4.59
N ASP A 3 -11.13 18.19 5.55
CA ASP A 3 -11.29 19.64 5.47
C ASP A 3 -9.90 20.25 5.26
N THR A 4 -9.67 20.84 4.12
CA THR A 4 -8.34 21.36 3.73
C THR A 4 -7.89 22.56 4.56
N ASP A 5 -8.80 23.22 5.26
CA ASP A 5 -8.47 24.35 6.12
C ASP A 5 -8.12 23.90 7.55
N LEU A 6 -8.61 22.74 7.99
CA LEU A 6 -8.50 22.27 9.36
C LEU A 6 -7.62 21.02 9.53
N THR A 7 -7.56 20.15 8.52
CA THR A 7 -6.81 18.90 8.62
C THR A 7 -5.36 19.08 8.19
N PRO A 8 -4.40 18.40 8.87
CA PRO A 8 -3.03 18.35 8.41
C PRO A 8 -2.92 17.72 7.03
N VAL A 9 -1.83 18.02 6.32
CA VAL A 9 -1.53 17.38 5.05
C VAL A 9 -1.32 15.88 5.25
N ASP A 10 -2.11 15.08 4.57
CA ASP A 10 -1.89 13.65 4.38
C ASP A 10 -1.53 13.37 2.93
N LEU A 11 -0.50 12.58 2.70
CA LEU A 11 0.00 12.26 1.36
C LEU A 11 -0.80 11.16 0.67
N GLY A 12 -1.80 10.59 1.33
CA GLY A 12 -2.64 9.53 0.82
C GLY A 12 -2.05 8.13 0.96
N SER A 13 -2.70 7.16 0.33
CA SER A 13 -2.44 5.74 0.50
C SER A 13 -1.37 5.18 -0.47
N TYR A 14 -0.44 5.98 -0.93
CA TYR A 14 0.63 5.48 -1.78
C TYR A 14 1.56 4.52 -1.02
N SER A 15 2.17 3.57 -1.74
CA SER A 15 3.00 2.49 -1.17
C SER A 15 2.30 1.69 -0.06
N SER A 16 0.97 1.64 -0.08
CA SER A 16 0.13 0.90 0.89
C SER A 16 0.45 1.20 2.37
N ARG A 17 0.89 2.43 2.67
CA ARG A 17 1.47 2.79 3.98
C ARG A 17 0.48 3.35 4.99
N VAL A 18 -0.79 3.55 4.63
CA VAL A 18 -1.77 4.22 5.52
C VAL A 18 -1.92 3.48 6.85
N THR A 19 -2.03 2.16 6.83
CA THR A 19 -2.13 1.38 8.07
C THR A 19 -0.93 1.63 8.98
N LEU A 20 0.29 1.65 8.45
CA LEU A 20 1.50 1.93 9.23
C LEU A 20 1.52 3.37 9.78
N MET A 21 1.30 4.36 8.91
CA MET A 21 1.46 5.77 9.26
C MET A 21 0.28 6.29 10.07
N THR A 22 -0.90 6.28 9.47
CA THR A 22 -2.12 6.82 10.09
C THR A 22 -2.61 5.91 11.22
N GLY A 23 -2.44 4.59 11.09
CA GLY A 23 -2.78 3.64 12.14
C GLY A 23 -1.98 3.86 13.43
N ASN A 24 -0.67 4.09 13.36
CA ASN A 24 0.15 4.42 14.53
C ASN A 24 -0.22 5.78 15.12
N ALA A 25 -0.48 6.78 14.29
CA ALA A 25 -0.93 8.09 14.76
C ALA A 25 -2.30 8.00 15.47
N ALA A 26 -3.24 7.24 14.90
CA ALA A 26 -4.54 7.00 15.54
C ALA A 26 -4.42 6.25 16.87
N ARG A 27 -3.51 5.25 16.93
CA ARG A 27 -3.23 4.53 18.16
C ARG A 27 -2.71 5.46 19.25
N GLU A 28 -1.73 6.30 18.95
CA GLU A 28 -1.19 7.27 19.90
C GLU A 28 -2.27 8.24 20.42
N ALA A 29 -3.13 8.76 19.54
CA ALA A 29 -4.23 9.61 19.93
C ALA A 29 -5.23 8.88 20.86
N ALA A 30 -5.56 7.64 20.54
CA ALA A 30 -6.46 6.82 21.34
C ALA A 30 -5.86 6.48 22.72
N GLU A 31 -4.56 6.18 22.80
CA GLU A 31 -3.85 5.96 24.06
C GLU A 31 -3.92 7.20 24.96
N LYS A 32 -3.66 8.39 24.43
CA LYS A 32 -3.79 9.66 25.17
C LYS A 32 -5.21 9.92 25.70
N LEU A 33 -6.23 9.62 24.88
CA LEU A 33 -7.63 9.74 25.34
C LEU A 33 -7.96 8.72 26.43
N ARG A 34 -7.49 7.46 26.24
CA ARG A 34 -7.65 6.42 27.25
C ARG A 34 -7.07 6.86 28.60
N ASP A 35 -5.86 7.42 28.60
CA ASP A 35 -5.19 7.86 29.82
C ASP A 35 -5.99 8.96 30.54
N GLN A 36 -6.63 9.88 29.81
CA GLN A 36 -7.54 10.88 30.41
C GLN A 36 -8.77 10.21 31.04
N LEU A 37 -9.37 9.23 30.35
CA LEU A 37 -10.52 8.48 30.88
C LEU A 37 -10.14 7.68 32.12
N LEU A 38 -9.00 6.99 32.12
CA LEU A 38 -8.50 6.23 33.25
C LEU A 38 -8.20 7.15 34.46
N ALA A 39 -7.59 8.31 34.23
CA ALA A 39 -7.30 9.28 35.29
C ALA A 39 -8.58 9.85 35.93
N ALA A 40 -9.64 10.07 35.15
CA ALA A 40 -10.92 10.51 35.70
C ALA A 40 -11.62 9.38 36.48
N ALA A 41 -11.62 8.17 35.94
CA ALA A 41 -12.20 7.00 36.59
C ALA A 41 -11.47 6.63 37.90
N ALA A 42 -10.14 6.76 37.94
CA ALA A 42 -9.30 6.48 39.10
C ALA A 42 -9.74 7.30 40.32
N LYS A 43 -10.04 8.59 40.14
CA LYS A 43 -10.55 9.48 41.22
C LYS A 43 -11.89 8.98 41.77
N LYS A 44 -12.78 8.51 40.90
CA LYS A 44 -14.09 8.01 41.30
C LYS A 44 -14.03 6.65 41.99
N LEU A 45 -13.10 5.80 41.55
CA LEU A 45 -12.91 4.44 42.09
C LEU A 45 -11.97 4.38 43.29
N GLU A 46 -11.38 5.54 43.69
CA GLU A 46 -10.37 5.66 44.75
C GLU A 46 -9.22 4.66 44.53
N ALA A 47 -8.65 4.66 43.29
CA ALA A 47 -7.61 3.75 42.87
C ALA A 47 -6.54 4.49 42.06
N SER A 48 -5.41 3.84 41.79
CA SER A 48 -4.44 4.33 40.81
C SER A 48 -4.93 4.10 39.37
N SER A 49 -4.66 5.02 38.45
CA SER A 49 -4.95 4.79 37.03
C SER A 49 -4.17 3.59 36.45
N GLU A 50 -3.04 3.24 37.05
CA GLU A 50 -2.24 2.07 36.67
C GLU A 50 -2.92 0.73 37.01
N ASP A 51 -3.79 0.73 38.02
CA ASP A 51 -4.55 -0.45 38.44
C ASP A 51 -5.82 -0.66 37.62
N LEU A 52 -6.14 0.27 36.72
CA LEU A 52 -7.35 0.21 35.91
C LEU A 52 -7.06 -0.40 34.52
N ASP A 53 -8.10 -1.00 33.97
CA ASP A 53 -8.15 -1.39 32.55
C ASP A 53 -9.45 -0.90 31.92
N ALA A 54 -9.42 -0.71 30.58
CA ALA A 54 -10.56 -0.27 29.77
C ALA A 54 -10.85 -1.33 28.72
N ARG A 55 -11.96 -2.05 28.86
CA ARG A 55 -12.38 -3.10 27.95
C ARG A 55 -13.90 -3.27 27.96
N ASP A 56 -14.45 -3.71 26.86
CA ASP A 56 -15.87 -4.08 26.71
C ASP A 56 -16.83 -2.97 27.21
N ARG A 57 -16.53 -1.73 26.83
CA ARG A 57 -17.27 -0.52 27.25
C ARG A 57 -17.30 -0.26 28.75
N ARG A 58 -16.30 -0.72 29.48
CA ARG A 58 -16.14 -0.49 30.92
C ARG A 58 -14.71 -0.08 31.25
N ILE A 59 -14.56 0.66 32.34
CA ILE A 59 -13.29 0.90 33.03
C ILE A 59 -13.41 0.26 34.39
N TYR A 60 -12.47 -0.59 34.75
CA TYR A 60 -12.55 -1.39 35.97
C TYR A 60 -11.18 -1.65 36.57
N LEU A 61 -11.15 -2.01 37.85
CA LEU A 61 -9.94 -2.49 38.53
C LEU A 61 -9.53 -3.85 37.98
N ARG A 62 -8.24 -4.01 37.65
CA ARG A 62 -7.70 -5.28 37.11
C ARG A 62 -7.87 -6.44 38.07
N ASP A 63 -7.63 -6.16 39.38
CA ASP A 63 -7.70 -7.18 40.43
C ASP A 63 -9.13 -7.47 40.90
N ASP A 64 -10.07 -6.56 40.64
CA ASP A 64 -11.49 -6.72 40.94
C ASP A 64 -12.37 -6.11 39.81
N PRO A 65 -12.64 -6.86 38.75
CA PRO A 65 -13.43 -6.37 37.63
C PRO A 65 -14.90 -6.05 37.96
N SER A 66 -15.39 -6.43 39.15
CA SER A 66 -16.73 -6.03 39.61
C SER A 66 -16.78 -4.55 39.95
N ARG A 67 -15.68 -3.98 40.42
CA ARG A 67 -15.52 -2.55 40.69
C ARG A 67 -15.11 -1.83 39.41
N GLY A 68 -16.04 -1.07 38.85
CA GLY A 68 -15.78 -0.34 37.60
C GLY A 68 -16.93 0.57 37.27
N LEU A 69 -16.71 1.37 36.23
CA LEU A 69 -17.65 2.32 35.66
C LEU A 69 -18.04 1.90 34.24
N ALA A 70 -19.22 2.27 33.81
CA ALA A 70 -19.56 2.23 32.40
C ALA A 70 -18.74 3.29 31.63
N PHE A 71 -18.46 3.02 30.36
CA PHE A 71 -17.63 3.90 29.53
C PHE A 71 -18.23 5.32 29.41
N ASP A 72 -19.54 5.44 29.27
CA ASP A 72 -20.24 6.71 29.18
C ASP A 72 -20.18 7.51 30.50
N GLU A 73 -20.20 6.82 31.65
CA GLU A 73 -19.99 7.45 32.95
C GLU A 73 -18.58 8.00 33.08
N ALA A 74 -17.58 7.20 32.72
CA ALA A 74 -16.18 7.61 32.74
C ALA A 74 -15.93 8.79 31.76
N ALA A 75 -16.56 8.78 30.59
CA ALA A 75 -16.47 9.88 29.64
C ALA A 75 -17.04 11.17 30.20
N ARG A 76 -18.23 11.13 30.84
CA ARG A 76 -18.80 12.31 31.51
C ARG A 76 -17.94 12.84 32.67
N LEU A 77 -17.33 11.94 33.44
CA LEU A 77 -16.41 12.36 34.51
C LEU A 77 -15.14 13.02 33.94
N ALA A 78 -14.60 12.48 32.85
CA ALA A 78 -13.45 13.07 32.20
C ALA A 78 -13.77 14.41 31.55
N GLU A 79 -14.94 14.56 30.91
CA GLU A 79 -15.39 15.81 30.33
C GLU A 79 -15.62 16.87 31.40
N ALA A 80 -16.21 16.50 32.54
CA ALA A 80 -16.38 17.40 33.67
C ALA A 80 -15.04 17.83 34.29
N ALA A 81 -14.03 16.99 34.26
CA ALA A 81 -12.72 17.28 34.84
C ALA A 81 -11.79 18.08 33.91
N TYR A 82 -11.86 17.85 32.59
CA TYR A 82 -10.89 18.34 31.58
C TYR A 82 -11.52 19.21 30.49
N GLY A 83 -12.83 19.31 30.41
CA GLY A 83 -13.57 19.94 29.31
C GLY A 83 -13.69 18.97 28.13
N THR A 84 -13.85 19.49 26.92
CA THR A 84 -13.98 18.70 25.72
C THR A 84 -12.70 17.84 25.52
N LEU A 85 -12.90 16.53 25.45
CA LEU A 85 -11.79 15.59 25.32
C LEU A 85 -11.26 15.60 23.89
N VAL A 86 -10.01 16.01 23.73
CA VAL A 86 -9.31 16.05 22.44
C VAL A 86 -7.90 15.48 22.61
N ALA A 87 -7.49 14.66 21.68
CA ALA A 87 -6.11 14.21 21.60
C ALA A 87 -5.63 14.18 20.15
N THR A 88 -4.35 14.46 19.97
CA THR A 88 -3.66 14.36 18.69
C THR A 88 -2.58 13.31 18.78
N GLY A 89 -2.44 12.50 17.74
CA GLY A 89 -1.37 11.53 17.57
C GLY A 89 -0.59 11.79 16.29
N SER A 90 0.67 11.45 16.31
CA SER A 90 1.56 11.52 15.15
C SER A 90 2.50 10.34 15.12
N TYR A 91 2.94 9.94 13.94
CA TYR A 91 3.92 8.87 13.81
C TYR A 91 5.04 9.30 12.86
N THR A 92 6.25 9.20 13.33
CA THR A 92 7.45 9.38 12.51
C THR A 92 8.18 8.04 12.43
N PRO A 93 8.23 7.40 11.25
CA PRO A 93 8.90 6.12 11.13
C PRO A 93 10.40 6.26 11.38
N PRO A 94 11.05 5.22 11.93
CA PRO A 94 12.49 5.24 12.13
C PRO A 94 13.22 5.36 10.80
N ARG A 95 14.19 6.26 10.72
CA ARG A 95 15.03 6.41 9.52
C ARG A 95 16.02 5.26 9.45
N ARG A 96 15.87 4.41 8.46
CA ARG A 96 16.85 3.37 8.13
C ARG A 96 17.71 3.85 6.96
N ALA A 97 19.00 3.99 7.20
CA ALA A 97 19.94 4.33 6.13
C ALA A 97 20.13 3.12 5.20
N ALA A 98 19.99 3.34 3.91
CA ALA A 98 20.32 2.35 2.89
C ALA A 98 21.20 2.98 1.81
N LYS A 99 22.13 2.18 1.26
CA LYS A 99 23.11 2.64 0.25
C LYS A 99 22.76 2.11 -1.14
N PHE A 100 21.49 2.07 -1.50
CA PHE A 100 21.04 1.61 -2.80
C PHE A 100 20.21 2.67 -3.53
N LYS A 101 20.05 2.51 -4.83
CA LYS A 101 19.22 3.39 -5.66
C LYS A 101 17.77 3.38 -5.11
N GLY A 102 17.21 4.56 -4.89
CA GLY A 102 15.88 4.72 -4.28
C GLY A 102 15.88 4.87 -2.75
N ALA A 103 17.01 4.66 -2.07
CA ALA A 103 17.11 4.82 -0.62
C ALA A 103 16.77 6.24 -0.12
N GLY A 104 16.77 7.24 -0.98
CA GLY A 104 16.35 8.62 -0.65
C GLY A 104 14.85 8.73 -0.32
N VAL A 105 14.03 7.81 -0.83
CA VAL A 105 12.60 7.70 -0.47
C VAL A 105 12.44 6.98 0.87
N GLY A 106 13.48 6.29 1.29
CA GLY A 106 13.59 5.53 2.53
C GLY A 106 13.04 4.10 2.39
N PRO A 107 13.75 3.10 2.92
CA PRO A 107 13.16 1.79 3.10
C PRO A 107 12.03 1.88 4.13
N THR A 108 10.98 1.09 3.91
CA THR A 108 9.93 0.94 4.93
C THR A 108 10.53 0.35 6.21
N PRO A 109 10.05 0.72 7.40
CA PRO A 109 10.46 0.05 8.63
C PRO A 109 9.87 -1.36 8.77
N ALA A 110 8.76 -1.64 8.07
CA ALA A 110 8.05 -2.91 8.06
C ALA A 110 8.07 -3.52 6.66
N TYR A 111 8.38 -4.80 6.54
CA TYR A 111 8.44 -5.53 5.27
C TYR A 111 7.34 -6.58 5.20
N SER A 112 6.55 -6.54 4.12
CA SER A 112 5.64 -7.61 3.76
C SER A 112 6.33 -8.59 2.81
N TYR A 113 5.81 -9.81 2.75
CA TYR A 113 6.27 -10.85 1.86
C TYR A 113 5.09 -11.50 1.16
N SER A 114 5.24 -11.81 -0.12
CA SER A 114 4.19 -12.47 -0.88
C SER A 114 4.76 -13.55 -1.77
N ALA A 115 4.03 -14.65 -1.90
CA ALA A 115 4.30 -15.73 -2.84
C ALA A 115 3.03 -16.03 -3.63
N CYS A 116 3.14 -16.12 -4.95
CA CYS A 116 2.03 -16.34 -5.87
C CYS A 116 2.27 -17.59 -6.72
N ALA A 117 1.22 -18.39 -6.89
CA ALA A 117 1.15 -19.48 -7.85
C ALA A 117 -0.06 -19.27 -8.77
N VAL A 118 0.12 -19.55 -10.04
CA VAL A 118 -0.90 -19.38 -11.08
C VAL A 118 -1.07 -20.68 -11.85
N GLU A 119 -2.31 -21.09 -12.02
CA GLU A 119 -2.73 -22.16 -12.93
C GLU A 119 -3.43 -21.53 -14.14
N LEU A 120 -2.98 -21.87 -15.34
CA LEU A 120 -3.49 -21.32 -16.58
C LEU A 120 -3.41 -22.32 -17.73
N GLU A 121 -4.20 -22.08 -18.75
CA GLU A 121 -4.13 -22.74 -20.05
C GLU A 121 -3.68 -21.76 -21.13
N VAL A 122 -2.89 -22.25 -22.09
CA VAL A 122 -2.49 -21.51 -23.27
C VAL A 122 -2.97 -22.27 -24.50
N ASP A 123 -3.74 -21.65 -25.35
CA ASP A 123 -4.07 -22.19 -26.68
C ASP A 123 -2.89 -21.94 -27.64
N PRO A 124 -2.18 -22.95 -28.11
CA PRO A 124 -1.02 -22.78 -28.97
C PRO A 124 -1.38 -22.35 -30.42
N GLU A 125 -2.66 -22.43 -30.81
CA GLU A 125 -3.11 -22.02 -32.14
C GLU A 125 -3.46 -20.53 -32.19
N THR A 126 -4.04 -20.01 -31.10
CA THR A 126 -4.45 -18.61 -31.01
C THR A 126 -3.51 -17.75 -30.17
N GLY A 127 -2.77 -18.36 -29.26
CA GLY A 127 -1.94 -17.66 -28.26
C GLY A 127 -2.74 -17.13 -27.06
N ASP A 128 -4.03 -17.45 -26.99
CA ASP A 128 -4.88 -17.01 -25.86
C ASP A 128 -4.46 -17.68 -24.57
N VAL A 129 -4.53 -16.89 -23.50
CA VAL A 129 -4.22 -17.34 -22.12
C VAL A 129 -5.48 -17.23 -21.29
N ARG A 130 -5.88 -18.34 -20.69
CA ARG A 130 -6.95 -18.39 -19.71
C ARG A 130 -6.38 -18.73 -18.35
N VAL A 131 -6.53 -17.83 -17.40
CA VAL A 131 -6.13 -18.06 -16.01
C VAL A 131 -7.27 -18.73 -15.28
N ASP A 132 -7.05 -19.91 -14.72
CA ASP A 132 -8.06 -20.70 -14.02
C ASP A 132 -8.08 -20.40 -12.52
N ARG A 133 -6.88 -20.37 -11.90
CA ARG A 133 -6.73 -20.17 -10.46
C ARG A 133 -5.48 -19.40 -10.11
N VAL A 134 -5.59 -18.64 -9.03
CA VAL A 134 -4.45 -17.95 -8.41
C VAL A 134 -4.45 -18.24 -6.91
N TRP A 135 -3.32 -18.68 -6.40
CA TRP A 135 -3.06 -18.79 -4.97
C TRP A 135 -2.03 -17.75 -4.58
N ILE A 136 -2.32 -17.06 -3.50
CA ILE A 136 -1.41 -16.08 -2.95
C ILE A 136 -1.28 -16.21 -1.44
N ALA A 137 -0.06 -16.36 -0.96
CA ALA A 137 0.28 -16.24 0.43
C ALA A 137 0.84 -14.84 0.66
N HIS A 138 0.23 -14.07 1.55
CA HIS A 138 0.65 -12.70 1.86
C HIS A 138 0.87 -12.53 3.36
N ASP A 139 2.10 -12.18 3.75
CA ASP A 139 2.45 -11.77 5.10
C ASP A 139 2.22 -10.27 5.26
N GLY A 140 0.99 -9.91 5.58
CA GLY A 140 0.55 -8.55 5.91
C GLY A 140 0.64 -8.21 7.39
N GLY A 141 1.33 -9.04 8.20
CA GLY A 141 1.30 -8.93 9.65
C GLY A 141 -0.07 -9.26 10.21
N THR A 142 -0.43 -8.70 11.36
CA THR A 142 -1.75 -8.91 11.95
C THR A 142 -2.83 -8.33 11.06
N ALA A 143 -3.75 -9.15 10.59
CA ALA A 143 -4.92 -8.70 9.83
C ALA A 143 -5.94 -8.06 10.77
N ILE A 144 -5.95 -6.74 10.87
CA ILE A 144 -6.90 -5.99 11.73
C ILE A 144 -8.35 -6.26 11.30
N ASN A 145 -8.58 -6.38 10.01
CA ASN A 145 -9.85 -6.80 9.43
C ASN A 145 -9.58 -7.80 8.30
N PRO A 146 -9.62 -9.10 8.56
CA PRO A 146 -9.28 -10.13 7.56
C PRO A 146 -10.06 -10.00 6.25
N LEU A 147 -11.37 -9.76 6.32
CA LEU A 147 -12.22 -9.61 5.14
C LEU A 147 -11.76 -8.47 4.22
N LEU A 148 -11.38 -7.32 4.81
CA LEU A 148 -10.88 -6.20 4.03
C LEU A 148 -9.47 -6.45 3.50
N VAL A 149 -8.64 -7.20 4.23
CA VAL A 149 -7.31 -7.61 3.75
C VAL A 149 -7.46 -8.56 2.57
N GLU A 150 -8.34 -9.55 2.63
CA GLU A 150 -8.66 -10.45 1.51
C GLU A 150 -9.09 -9.65 0.28
N GLY A 151 -10.02 -8.70 0.44
CA GLY A 151 -10.45 -7.83 -0.67
C GLY A 151 -9.32 -6.99 -1.27
N GLN A 152 -8.35 -6.53 -0.46
CA GLN A 152 -7.15 -5.85 -0.98
C GLN A 152 -6.26 -6.82 -1.76
N VAL A 153 -6.08 -8.02 -1.29
CA VAL A 153 -5.29 -9.07 -1.97
C VAL A 153 -5.92 -9.46 -3.30
N GLU A 154 -7.22 -9.70 -3.34
CA GLU A 154 -7.96 -10.00 -4.57
C GLU A 154 -7.86 -8.85 -5.59
N GLY A 155 -8.03 -7.60 -5.14
CA GLY A 155 -7.85 -6.44 -5.98
C GLY A 155 -6.42 -6.30 -6.52
N SER A 156 -5.41 -6.67 -5.75
CA SER A 156 -4.02 -6.68 -6.17
C SER A 156 -3.74 -7.75 -7.23
N ILE A 157 -4.34 -8.94 -7.09
CA ILE A 157 -4.26 -9.99 -8.11
C ILE A 157 -4.93 -9.55 -9.41
N TYR A 158 -6.13 -8.97 -9.31
CA TYR A 158 -6.84 -8.40 -10.46
C TYR A 158 -5.95 -7.39 -11.21
N MET A 159 -5.33 -6.45 -10.51
CA MET A 159 -4.41 -5.47 -11.11
C MET A 159 -3.20 -6.15 -11.75
N GLY A 160 -2.58 -7.11 -11.05
CA GLY A 160 -1.42 -7.86 -11.57
C GLY A 160 -1.74 -8.68 -12.81
N LEU A 161 -2.91 -9.30 -12.89
CA LEU A 161 -3.37 -10.03 -14.07
C LEU A 161 -3.63 -9.08 -15.24
N GLY A 162 -4.27 -7.93 -14.97
CA GLY A 162 -4.47 -6.89 -15.97
C GLY A 162 -3.16 -6.42 -16.59
N GLU A 163 -2.18 -6.08 -15.77
CA GLU A 163 -0.83 -5.67 -16.22
C GLU A 163 -0.10 -6.80 -16.94
N ALA A 164 -0.24 -8.04 -16.46
CA ALA A 164 0.42 -9.18 -17.08
C ALA A 164 -0.09 -9.50 -18.49
N LEU A 165 -1.40 -9.37 -18.75
CA LEU A 165 -2.05 -9.94 -19.93
C LEU A 165 -2.71 -8.93 -20.88
N MET A 166 -3.13 -7.76 -20.38
CA MET A 166 -4.04 -6.88 -21.14
C MET A 166 -3.64 -5.41 -21.17
N GLU A 167 -3.18 -4.87 -20.05
CA GLU A 167 -3.03 -3.41 -19.87
C GLU A 167 -1.75 -2.90 -20.51
N GLU A 168 -1.89 -1.89 -21.37
CA GLU A 168 -0.76 -1.24 -22.02
C GLU A 168 -0.97 0.27 -22.07
N SER A 169 0.02 1.03 -21.65
CA SER A 169 0.09 2.49 -21.84
C SER A 169 0.94 2.80 -23.07
N ALA A 170 0.28 2.89 -24.22
CA ALA A 170 0.95 3.12 -25.50
C ALA A 170 0.83 4.58 -25.95
N PHE A 171 1.92 5.12 -26.52
CA PHE A 171 1.99 6.48 -27.04
C PHE A 171 2.31 6.48 -28.52
N ARG A 172 1.77 7.47 -29.24
CA ARG A 172 2.12 7.77 -30.62
C ARG A 172 3.44 8.55 -30.67
N PRO A 173 4.14 8.62 -31.81
CA PRO A 173 5.42 9.29 -31.93
C PRO A 173 5.44 10.74 -31.43
N HIS A 174 4.28 11.41 -31.42
CA HIS A 174 4.13 12.80 -30.98
C HIS A 174 3.70 12.94 -29.50
N GLY A 175 3.80 11.87 -28.70
CA GLY A 175 3.45 11.90 -27.28
C GLY A 175 1.95 11.83 -26.97
N LEU A 176 1.08 11.72 -27.99
CA LEU A 176 -0.34 11.51 -27.77
C LEU A 176 -0.61 10.08 -27.34
N HIS A 177 -1.43 9.92 -26.31
CA HIS A 177 -1.84 8.61 -25.84
C HIS A 177 -2.58 7.85 -26.96
N LYS A 178 -2.20 6.60 -27.20
CA LYS A 178 -2.79 5.76 -28.25
C LYS A 178 -4.13 5.19 -27.83
N ILE A 179 -4.30 5.00 -26.52
CA ILE A 179 -5.44 4.32 -25.88
C ILE A 179 -6.03 5.27 -24.81
N PRO A 180 -6.74 6.35 -25.23
CA PRO A 180 -7.11 7.44 -24.33
C PRO A 180 -8.39 7.19 -23.51
N SER A 181 -9.12 6.12 -23.78
CA SER A 181 -10.41 5.84 -23.14
C SER A 181 -10.55 4.38 -22.73
N MET A 182 -11.52 4.08 -21.87
CA MET A 182 -11.85 2.72 -21.47
C MET A 182 -12.46 1.86 -22.59
N LEU A 183 -12.72 2.43 -23.75
CA LEU A 183 -13.10 1.66 -24.94
C LEU A 183 -11.90 0.92 -25.54
N GLU A 184 -10.74 1.56 -25.54
CA GLU A 184 -9.51 1.02 -26.09
C GLU A 184 -8.61 0.40 -25.01
N TYR A 185 -8.58 0.98 -23.80
CA TYR A 185 -7.82 0.46 -22.69
C TYR A 185 -8.49 -0.79 -22.11
N LYS A 186 -7.77 -1.92 -22.16
CA LYS A 186 -8.30 -3.19 -21.69
C LYS A 186 -7.88 -3.45 -20.26
N SER A 187 -8.84 -3.85 -19.45
CA SER A 187 -8.63 -4.42 -18.12
C SER A 187 -9.50 -5.66 -17.97
N PRO A 188 -9.15 -6.61 -17.07
CA PRO A 188 -9.95 -7.80 -16.90
C PRO A 188 -11.40 -7.48 -16.53
N THR A 189 -12.33 -8.27 -17.02
CA THR A 189 -13.72 -8.23 -16.61
C THR A 189 -13.99 -9.37 -15.61
N THR A 190 -15.23 -9.49 -15.17
CA THR A 190 -15.63 -10.62 -14.31
C THR A 190 -15.49 -11.99 -14.99
N LEU A 191 -15.41 -12.01 -16.33
CA LEU A 191 -15.21 -13.26 -17.10
C LEU A 191 -13.76 -13.72 -17.09
N GLU A 192 -12.80 -12.78 -17.07
CA GLU A 192 -11.37 -13.07 -17.02
C GLU A 192 -10.82 -13.18 -15.59
N THR A 193 -11.61 -12.83 -14.58
CA THR A 193 -11.20 -12.94 -13.18
C THR A 193 -11.26 -14.40 -12.74
N PRO A 194 -10.13 -15.02 -12.37
CA PRO A 194 -10.08 -16.43 -11.98
C PRO A 194 -10.60 -16.66 -10.56
N GLU A 195 -10.65 -17.94 -10.16
CA GLU A 195 -10.77 -18.30 -8.75
C GLU A 195 -9.50 -17.87 -7.99
N ILE A 196 -9.67 -17.11 -6.91
CA ILE A 196 -8.57 -16.59 -6.09
C ILE A 196 -8.63 -17.23 -4.70
N THR A 197 -7.50 -17.79 -4.27
CA THR A 197 -7.33 -18.33 -2.91
C THR A 197 -6.29 -17.49 -2.18
N THR A 198 -6.73 -16.76 -1.17
CA THR A 198 -5.87 -15.95 -0.32
C THR A 198 -5.47 -16.70 0.95
N LEU A 199 -4.18 -16.72 1.25
CA LEU A 199 -3.59 -17.28 2.47
C LEU A 199 -2.96 -16.13 3.26
N LEU A 200 -3.62 -15.69 4.32
CA LEU A 200 -3.08 -14.65 5.20
C LEU A 200 -2.03 -15.26 6.14
N VAL A 201 -0.83 -14.72 6.07
CA VAL A 201 0.28 -15.04 6.98
C VAL A 201 0.45 -13.87 7.93
N GLU A 202 0.46 -14.15 9.23
CA GLU A 202 0.47 -13.12 10.27
C GLU A 202 1.78 -13.11 11.06
N THR A 203 2.85 -12.61 10.47
CA THR A 203 4.10 -12.32 11.19
C THR A 203 4.03 -10.90 11.75
N ARG A 204 3.76 -10.78 13.05
CA ARG A 204 3.60 -9.48 13.72
C ARG A 204 4.85 -8.63 13.57
N ASP A 205 4.65 -7.41 13.10
CA ASP A 205 5.73 -6.43 12.95
C ASP A 205 5.77 -5.48 14.15
N PRO A 206 6.94 -5.26 14.78
CA PRO A 206 7.05 -4.39 15.95
C PRO A 206 6.77 -2.91 15.64
N GLU A 207 6.97 -2.47 14.40
CA GLU A 207 6.71 -1.09 13.98
C GLU A 207 5.26 -0.87 13.54
N GLY A 208 4.55 -1.93 13.19
CA GLY A 208 3.16 -1.85 12.75
C GLY A 208 2.17 -1.66 13.89
N PRO A 209 1.08 -0.89 13.70
CA PRO A 209 0.04 -0.77 14.70
C PRO A 209 -0.59 -2.15 14.93
N PHE A 210 -0.53 -2.62 16.18
CA PHE A 210 -0.97 -3.97 16.58
C PHE A 210 -0.27 -5.12 15.82
N GLY A 211 0.83 -4.86 15.14
CA GLY A 211 1.59 -5.83 14.36
C GLY A 211 1.19 -5.88 12.87
N ALA A 212 0.34 -4.98 12.40
CA ALA A 212 -0.09 -4.93 11.00
C ALA A 212 1.01 -4.35 10.09
N LYS A 213 1.06 -4.84 8.87
CA LYS A 213 1.89 -4.34 7.78
C LYS A 213 1.02 -3.78 6.65
N GLU A 214 1.56 -3.71 5.44
CA GLU A 214 0.78 -3.34 4.25
C GLU A 214 0.02 -4.55 3.68
N ALA A 215 -1.02 -4.30 2.89
CA ALA A 215 -1.84 -5.37 2.30
C ALA A 215 -2.25 -5.10 0.84
N GLY A 216 -1.75 -4.07 0.20
CA GLY A 216 -2.17 -3.70 -1.16
C GLY A 216 -1.09 -3.94 -2.21
N GLN A 217 0.08 -3.35 -2.06
CA GLN A 217 1.11 -3.36 -3.08
C GLN A 217 1.91 -4.67 -3.11
N GLY A 218 2.18 -5.27 -1.96
CA GLY A 218 2.96 -6.51 -1.85
C GLY A 218 2.33 -7.69 -2.61
N PRO A 219 1.03 -7.96 -2.48
CA PRO A 219 0.38 -9.06 -3.22
C PRO A 219 0.38 -8.89 -4.74
N LEU A 220 0.46 -7.67 -5.27
CA LEU A 220 0.49 -7.40 -6.70
C LEU A 220 1.81 -7.85 -7.35
N LEU A 221 2.93 -7.61 -6.69
CA LEU A 221 4.27 -7.76 -7.26
C LEU A 221 4.57 -9.18 -7.80
N PRO A 222 4.21 -10.28 -7.14
CA PRO A 222 4.53 -11.63 -7.62
C PRO A 222 3.61 -12.14 -8.73
N VAL A 223 2.49 -11.46 -9.03
CA VAL A 223 1.50 -11.95 -10.01
C VAL A 223 2.07 -12.01 -11.42
N ILE A 224 2.68 -10.92 -11.88
CA ILE A 224 3.25 -10.82 -13.23
C ILE A 224 4.29 -11.91 -13.49
N PRO A 225 5.32 -12.10 -12.64
CA PRO A 225 6.30 -13.16 -12.85
C PRO A 225 5.69 -14.56 -12.68
N ALA A 226 4.65 -14.74 -11.86
CA ALA A 226 3.96 -16.02 -11.74
C ALA A 226 3.24 -16.38 -13.04
N VAL A 227 2.53 -15.43 -13.66
CA VAL A 227 1.89 -15.63 -14.99
C VAL A 227 2.93 -15.94 -16.04
N ALA A 228 4.04 -15.19 -16.11
CA ALA A 228 5.10 -15.43 -17.08
C ALA A 228 5.75 -16.83 -16.90
N ASN A 229 5.89 -17.29 -15.67
CA ASN A 229 6.40 -18.64 -15.38
C ASN A 229 5.37 -19.72 -15.74
N ALA A 230 4.10 -19.52 -15.48
CA ALA A 230 3.05 -20.46 -15.84
C ALA A 230 2.92 -20.62 -17.37
N VAL A 231 3.01 -19.51 -18.13
CA VAL A 231 3.08 -19.56 -19.60
C VAL A 231 4.29 -20.36 -20.08
N TYR A 232 5.45 -20.19 -19.44
CA TYR A 232 6.62 -20.99 -19.77
C TYR A 232 6.41 -22.48 -19.47
N ASP A 233 5.79 -22.80 -18.35
CA ASP A 233 5.51 -24.18 -17.97
C ASP A 233 4.55 -24.85 -18.97
N ALA A 234 3.51 -24.11 -19.38
CA ALA A 234 2.51 -24.60 -20.32
C ALA A 234 3.06 -24.87 -21.73
N VAL A 235 3.82 -23.94 -22.31
CA VAL A 235 4.19 -23.99 -23.73
C VAL A 235 5.69 -23.84 -24.02
N GLY A 236 6.51 -23.64 -23.00
CA GLY A 236 7.97 -23.59 -23.08
C GLY A 236 8.51 -22.36 -23.81
N VAL A 237 7.82 -21.23 -23.71
CA VAL A 237 8.25 -19.94 -24.28
C VAL A 237 8.41 -18.88 -23.20
N ARG A 238 9.33 -17.92 -23.41
CA ARG A 238 9.55 -16.79 -22.50
C ARG A 238 9.11 -15.49 -23.14
N ILE A 239 8.26 -14.76 -22.41
CA ILE A 239 7.86 -13.40 -22.77
C ILE A 239 8.40 -12.48 -21.68
N ASP A 240 9.34 -11.60 -22.04
CA ASP A 240 10.08 -10.74 -21.11
C ASP A 240 9.58 -9.29 -21.08
N GLU A 241 8.43 -9.05 -21.66
CA GLU A 241 7.76 -7.76 -21.67
C GLU A 241 6.25 -7.93 -21.52
N VAL A 242 5.64 -7.14 -20.68
CA VAL A 242 4.20 -7.10 -20.48
C VAL A 242 3.53 -6.07 -21.41
N PRO A 243 2.26 -6.24 -21.73
CA PRO A 243 1.43 -7.42 -21.49
C PRO A 243 1.89 -8.64 -22.32
N ILE A 244 1.66 -9.84 -21.80
CA ILE A 244 1.92 -11.12 -22.47
C ILE A 244 0.77 -11.38 -23.43
N THR A 245 0.83 -10.80 -24.61
CA THR A 245 -0.25 -10.87 -25.59
C THR A 245 -0.23 -12.16 -26.39
N PRO A 246 -1.37 -12.61 -26.97
CA PRO A 246 -1.42 -13.73 -27.89
C PRO A 246 -0.39 -13.64 -29.01
N GLU A 247 -0.24 -12.47 -29.61
CA GLU A 247 0.74 -12.22 -30.67
C GLU A 247 2.19 -12.55 -30.21
N LYS A 248 2.56 -12.12 -29.00
CA LYS A 248 3.90 -12.39 -28.46
C LYS A 248 4.12 -13.88 -28.22
N ILE A 249 3.11 -14.60 -27.73
CA ILE A 249 3.14 -16.04 -27.52
C ILE A 249 3.31 -16.76 -28.85
N LEU A 250 2.47 -16.47 -29.86
CA LEU A 250 2.55 -17.08 -31.19
C LEU A 250 3.94 -16.84 -31.84
N LYS A 251 4.45 -15.61 -31.73
CA LYS A 251 5.81 -15.28 -32.22
C LYS A 251 6.91 -16.10 -31.54
N ALA A 252 6.77 -16.32 -30.22
CA ALA A 252 7.73 -17.14 -29.48
C ALA A 252 7.63 -18.64 -29.85
N LEU A 253 6.40 -19.14 -30.07
CA LEU A 253 6.14 -20.49 -30.53
C LEU A 253 6.70 -20.74 -31.97
N ASP A 254 6.53 -19.80 -32.89
CA ASP A 254 7.10 -19.86 -34.23
C ASP A 254 8.62 -19.89 -34.15
N ARG A 255 9.27 -19.09 -33.32
CA ARG A 255 10.70 -19.15 -33.07
C ARG A 255 11.13 -20.50 -32.53
N LYS A 256 10.35 -21.09 -31.61
CA LYS A 256 10.59 -22.45 -31.09
C LYS A 256 10.54 -23.50 -32.20
N ALA A 257 9.54 -23.45 -33.08
CA ALA A 257 9.39 -24.34 -34.19
C ALA A 257 10.55 -24.24 -35.21
N GLN A 258 11.13 -23.04 -35.36
CA GLN A 258 12.30 -22.78 -36.20
C GLN A 258 13.64 -23.16 -35.54
N GLY A 259 13.63 -23.74 -34.32
CA GLY A 259 14.86 -24.07 -33.59
C GLY A 259 15.63 -22.85 -33.05
N LYS A 260 14.97 -21.67 -33.01
CA LYS A 260 15.51 -20.44 -32.43
C LYS A 260 15.18 -20.37 -30.96
N ALA A 261 15.82 -19.43 -30.22
CA ALA A 261 15.47 -19.16 -28.84
C ALA A 261 13.97 -18.78 -28.72
N PRO A 262 13.17 -19.53 -27.95
CA PRO A 262 11.72 -19.35 -27.85
C PRO A 262 11.39 -18.19 -26.88
N ARG A 263 11.85 -16.98 -27.23
CA ARG A 263 11.81 -15.81 -26.36
C ARG A 263 11.41 -14.57 -27.15
N VAL A 264 10.52 -13.75 -26.57
CA VAL A 264 10.12 -12.44 -27.08
C VAL A 264 10.31 -11.41 -25.98
N GLY A 265 10.90 -10.29 -26.35
CA GLY A 265 11.23 -9.17 -25.47
C GLY A 265 12.60 -8.57 -25.81
N PRO A 266 13.07 -7.62 -25.03
CA PRO A 266 14.35 -6.96 -25.28
C PRO A 266 15.51 -7.94 -25.10
N GLU A 267 16.42 -8.00 -26.07
CA GLU A 267 17.61 -8.88 -26.00
C GLU A 267 18.58 -8.48 -24.89
N ARG A 268 18.55 -7.22 -24.51
CA ARG A 268 19.31 -6.64 -23.39
C ARG A 268 18.60 -5.42 -22.83
N LEU A 269 18.86 -5.12 -21.57
CA LEU A 269 18.39 -3.89 -20.98
C LEU A 269 18.98 -2.68 -21.75
N PRO A 270 18.17 -1.65 -22.04
CA PRO A 270 18.67 -0.47 -22.70
C PRO A 270 19.74 0.20 -21.84
N THR A 271 20.83 0.63 -22.48
CA THR A 271 21.82 1.47 -21.83
C THR A 271 21.23 2.86 -21.70
N VAL A 272 20.79 3.21 -20.50
CA VAL A 272 20.25 4.55 -20.22
C VAL A 272 21.41 5.45 -19.84
N SER A 273 21.69 6.43 -20.68
CA SER A 273 22.58 7.55 -20.36
C SER A 273 21.67 8.70 -19.89
N PHE A 274 21.82 9.08 -18.63
CA PHE A 274 21.16 10.28 -18.15
C PHE A 274 22.03 11.49 -18.50
N PRO A 275 21.46 12.55 -19.08
CA PRO A 275 22.19 13.82 -19.20
C PRO A 275 22.52 14.36 -17.81
N GLU A 276 23.46 15.30 -17.75
CA GLU A 276 23.73 16.00 -16.48
C GLU A 276 22.43 16.53 -15.88
N PRO A 277 22.23 16.37 -14.56
CA PRO A 277 21.00 16.78 -13.92
C PRO A 277 20.76 18.28 -14.08
N ILE A 278 19.65 18.66 -14.67
CA ILE A 278 19.21 20.05 -14.67
C ILE A 278 18.80 20.40 -13.24
N ARG A 279 19.57 21.23 -12.57
CA ARG A 279 19.21 21.76 -11.27
C ARG A 279 18.22 22.90 -11.45
N VAL A 280 16.97 22.64 -11.18
CA VAL A 280 15.94 23.68 -11.09
C VAL A 280 15.92 24.17 -9.64
N PRO A 281 16.32 25.42 -9.36
CA PRO A 281 16.22 25.94 -8.01
C PRO A 281 14.75 26.00 -7.59
N PRO A 282 14.44 25.82 -6.30
CA PRO A 282 13.09 26.02 -5.80
C PRO A 282 12.59 27.44 -6.12
N PRO A 283 11.28 27.66 -6.30
CA PRO A 283 10.72 28.96 -6.70
C PRO A 283 10.98 30.10 -5.70
N TRP A 284 11.42 29.78 -4.49
CA TRP A 284 11.82 30.75 -3.46
C TRP A 284 13.35 31.09 -3.47
N VAL A 285 14.09 30.51 -4.40
CA VAL A 285 15.51 30.81 -4.61
C VAL A 285 15.61 31.53 -5.95
N ASP A 286 16.24 32.71 -5.96
CA ASP A 286 16.44 33.41 -7.22
C ASP A 286 17.39 32.63 -8.15
N PRO A 287 17.44 32.95 -9.46
CA PRO A 287 18.30 32.27 -10.43
C PRO A 287 19.78 32.34 -10.11
N GLU A 288 20.19 33.27 -9.26
CA GLU A 288 21.58 33.43 -8.81
C GLU A 288 21.88 32.68 -7.51
N GLY A 289 20.92 31.87 -7.01
CA GLY A 289 21.09 31.02 -5.83
C GLY A 289 21.00 31.76 -4.49
N ARG A 290 20.55 33.00 -4.49
CA ARG A 290 20.31 33.77 -3.28
C ARG A 290 18.95 33.41 -2.70
N ALA A 291 18.88 33.02 -1.41
CA ALA A 291 17.62 32.79 -0.73
C ALA A 291 16.77 34.07 -0.79
N ALA A 292 15.54 33.96 -1.28
CA ALA A 292 14.58 35.06 -1.29
C ALA A 292 14.16 35.40 0.16
N SER A 293 15.01 36.14 0.86
CA SER A 293 14.77 36.60 2.23
C SER A 293 13.65 37.65 2.34
N ALA A 294 12.96 37.96 1.25
CA ALA A 294 12.07 39.12 1.20
C ALA A 294 10.61 38.83 0.75
N VAL A 295 10.23 37.61 0.43
CA VAL A 295 8.86 37.36 -0.06
C VAL A 295 7.85 37.11 1.06
N HIS A 296 8.29 36.74 2.25
CA HIS A 296 7.41 36.51 3.39
C HIS A 296 7.09 37.73 4.27
N GLU A 297 7.68 38.91 4.01
CA GLU A 297 7.36 40.11 4.81
C GLU A 297 6.26 40.99 4.22
N ARG A 298 5.66 40.65 3.08
CA ARG A 298 4.71 41.54 2.41
C ARG A 298 3.24 41.28 2.63
N GLU A 299 2.86 40.26 3.38
CA GLU A 299 1.43 40.04 3.68
C GLU A 299 1.17 39.78 5.16
N LYS A 300 1.46 40.76 5.99
CA LYS A 300 0.71 40.94 7.23
C LYS A 300 -0.50 41.82 6.90
N PRO A 301 -1.74 41.35 7.07
CA PRO A 301 -2.91 42.20 6.92
C PRO A 301 -2.79 43.34 7.93
N ARG A 302 -2.86 44.56 7.43
CA ARG A 302 -3.04 45.72 8.32
C ARG A 302 -4.35 45.56 9.04
N ARG A 303 -4.29 45.59 10.38
CA ARG A 303 -5.47 45.67 11.28
C ARG A 303 -6.31 46.90 10.97
#